data_101d024461679748527a7391270ee1a4
#
_entry.id   101d024461679748527a7391270ee1a4
#
_cell.length_a   1.000
_cell.length_b   1.000
_cell.length_c   1.000
_cell.angle_alpha   90.00
_cell.angle_beta   90.00
_cell.angle_gamma   90.00
#
_symmetry.space_group_name_H-M   'P 1'
#
loop_
_entity.id
_entity.type
_entity.pdbx_description
1 polymer ?
#
loop_
_entity_poly.entity_id
_entity_poly.type
_entity_poly.pdbx_seq_one_letter_code
_entity_poly.pdbx_strand_id
1 'polypeptide(L)'
;MTKKEIPVRLEMRAEAVKERIRHFREFVKPLTEKEAVQQSQRCLHCGTPYCAAQCPLHNRPVDFNQWVKDGRWHAAWDALTATNPFPEFTSRLCPALCESGCTEYLLEGAAVGIRSVERVITERAWKSGWVTPMRPLSKTGKRVAVVGSGPAGLACAQHLVRLGHDVTVFEKTPKAGGLLRYGIPDFKLEKALIDRRLEQLQAEGVILKTSAAVGVKTFEPGIYSGATAFVDASDLRQEFDAVVLAAGVETPRDWDLPGRQAQGIHFALELLIGQNRVTAGEAVGTEISCRGCDVLVLGGGDTGSDCIGVARRQGAGRNEQVARSPEPPEIDEGRKSWPKPAAVRHTSTSQEEGCERLWGLVAKEFLTDEKGAVRGVRFARLKWTPDAATGRMKAEETTEAPVEIAAQKVFLAIGFSRPTSGLADAFGLRTDERGYVVTKPNGIGAFCAAEGIFVCGDMRRGPALVASALYDGKRCAEAVNAFLMT
;
A
#
# COMPACT_ATOMS: atom_id res chain seq x y z
N MET A 1 33.36 22.65 23.46
CA MET A 1 31.97 22.40 22.96
C MET A 1 31.43 21.19 23.70
N THR A 2 30.51 21.37 24.63
CA THR A 2 29.81 20.26 25.30
C THR A 2 29.06 19.47 24.24
N LYS A 3 29.32 18.15 24.15
CA LYS A 3 28.54 17.23 23.29
C LYS A 3 27.08 17.39 23.68
N LYS A 4 26.27 18.00 22.80
CA LYS A 4 24.83 18.09 23.02
C LYS A 4 24.32 16.65 23.01
N GLU A 5 23.74 16.18 24.12
CA GLU A 5 23.16 14.85 24.17
C GLU A 5 22.07 14.76 23.11
N ILE A 6 22.22 13.81 22.18
CA ILE A 6 21.22 13.52 21.17
C ILE A 6 20.09 12.74 21.85
N PRO A 7 18.83 13.21 21.77
CA PRO A 7 17.72 12.50 22.41
C PRO A 7 17.57 11.07 21.88
N VAL A 8 17.11 10.15 22.71
CA VAL A 8 16.83 8.76 22.30
C VAL A 8 15.71 8.74 21.26
N ARG A 9 15.79 7.82 20.30
CA ARG A 9 14.68 7.55 19.37
C ARG A 9 13.46 7.05 20.15
N LEU A 10 12.31 7.64 19.86
CA LEU A 10 11.02 7.23 20.41
C LEU A 10 10.20 6.54 19.32
N GLU A 11 9.57 5.43 19.69
CA GLU A 11 8.63 4.73 18.82
C GLU A 11 7.19 5.09 19.20
N MET A 12 6.30 5.05 18.21
CA MET A 12 4.87 5.18 18.46
C MET A 12 4.38 4.01 19.32
N ARG A 13 3.50 4.28 20.27
CA ARG A 13 2.99 3.28 21.21
C ARG A 13 1.81 2.53 20.62
N ALA A 14 1.81 1.21 20.76
CA ALA A 14 0.66 0.38 20.46
C ALA A 14 -0.08 0.00 21.75
N GLU A 15 -1.38 -0.22 21.65
CA GLU A 15 -2.14 -0.85 22.74
C GLU A 15 -1.61 -2.26 23.02
N ALA A 16 -1.78 -2.75 24.25
CA ALA A 16 -1.35 -4.10 24.62
C ALA A 16 -2.03 -5.15 23.72
N VAL A 17 -1.29 -6.20 23.34
CA VAL A 17 -1.78 -7.25 22.43
C VAL A 17 -3.16 -7.78 22.83
N LYS A 18 -3.34 -8.13 24.11
CA LYS A 18 -4.61 -8.68 24.64
C LYS A 18 -5.81 -7.74 24.48
N GLU A 19 -5.59 -6.44 24.38
CA GLU A 19 -6.64 -5.45 24.20
C GLU A 19 -6.89 -5.21 22.70
N ARG A 20 -5.84 -4.95 21.92
CA ARG A 20 -5.93 -4.57 20.52
C ARG A 20 -6.50 -5.69 19.62
N ILE A 21 -6.34 -6.95 19.98
CA ILE A 21 -6.93 -8.08 19.23
C ILE A 21 -8.46 -8.22 19.41
N ARG A 22 -9.06 -7.46 20.32
CA ARG A 22 -10.52 -7.51 20.59
C ARG A 22 -11.33 -6.58 19.69
N HIS A 23 -10.67 -5.76 18.86
CA HIS A 23 -11.35 -4.79 18.01
C HIS A 23 -10.59 -4.55 16.70
N PHE A 24 -11.27 -3.93 15.74
CA PHE A 24 -10.69 -3.57 14.45
C PHE A 24 -10.30 -2.09 14.34
N ARG A 25 -10.39 -1.30 15.41
CA ARG A 25 -10.00 0.12 15.43
C ARG A 25 -8.47 0.27 15.37
N GLU A 26 -8.00 1.43 14.89
CA GLU A 26 -6.58 1.80 14.95
C GLU A 26 -6.10 1.82 16.41
N PHE A 27 -4.97 1.19 16.68
CA PHE A 27 -4.45 1.00 18.03
C PHE A 27 -3.04 1.59 18.24
N VAL A 28 -2.40 2.07 17.17
CA VAL A 28 -1.10 2.74 17.26
C VAL A 28 -1.33 4.23 17.53
N LYS A 29 -0.85 4.71 18.67
CA LYS A 29 -0.98 6.10 19.09
C LYS A 29 0.18 6.94 18.58
N PRO A 30 -0.06 8.14 18.00
CA PRO A 30 1.01 9.03 17.60
C PRO A 30 1.83 9.48 18.82
N LEU A 31 3.04 9.96 18.56
CA LEU A 31 3.81 10.70 19.55
C LEU A 31 3.05 11.97 19.96
N THR A 32 3.30 12.45 21.17
CA THR A 32 2.87 13.79 21.58
C THR A 32 3.66 14.85 20.82
N GLU A 33 3.15 16.10 20.77
CA GLU A 33 3.88 17.20 20.13
C GLU A 33 5.27 17.41 20.76
N LYS A 34 5.40 17.29 22.09
CA LYS A 34 6.68 17.39 22.80
C LYS A 34 7.65 16.28 22.37
N GLU A 35 7.16 15.06 22.21
CA GLU A 35 7.96 13.93 21.75
C GLU A 35 8.36 14.08 20.28
N ALA A 36 7.48 14.64 19.44
CA ALA A 36 7.80 14.93 18.03
C ALA A 36 8.88 16.03 17.93
N VAL A 37 8.83 17.07 18.74
CA VAL A 37 9.91 18.06 18.86
C VAL A 37 11.22 17.41 19.27
N GLN A 38 11.19 16.51 20.28
CA GLN A 38 12.36 15.76 20.71
C GLN A 38 12.92 14.88 19.57
N GLN A 39 12.09 14.21 18.79
CA GLN A 39 12.55 13.43 17.63
C GLN A 39 13.14 14.33 16.54
N SER A 40 12.55 15.48 16.28
CA SER A 40 13.05 16.45 15.31
C SER A 40 14.43 17.03 15.69
N GLN A 41 14.74 17.10 16.98
CA GLN A 41 16.08 17.51 17.48
C GLN A 41 17.19 16.52 17.12
N ARG A 42 16.87 15.28 16.77
CA ARG A 42 17.82 14.29 16.26
C ARG A 42 18.28 14.57 14.84
N CYS A 43 17.54 15.39 14.07
CA CYS A 43 17.88 15.70 12.69
C CYS A 43 19.19 16.50 12.60
N LEU A 44 20.15 15.97 11.85
CA LEU A 44 21.48 16.55 11.66
C LEU A 44 21.51 17.69 10.63
N HIS A 45 20.42 17.99 9.97
CA HIS A 45 20.34 19.01 8.90
C HIS A 45 21.37 18.79 7.78
N CYS A 46 21.46 17.55 7.27
CA CYS A 46 22.42 17.15 6.26
C CYS A 46 22.29 18.00 4.98
N GLY A 47 23.41 18.53 4.45
CA GLY A 47 23.43 19.22 3.17
C GLY A 47 23.08 18.31 1.99
N THR A 48 23.38 17.01 2.12
CA THR A 48 22.92 15.96 1.18
C THR A 48 21.97 15.02 1.92
N PRO A 49 20.65 15.28 1.88
CA PRO A 49 19.68 14.52 2.67
C PRO A 49 19.31 13.20 1.99
N TYR A 50 20.02 12.11 2.30
CA TYR A 50 19.71 10.77 1.80
C TYR A 50 18.30 10.30 2.18
N CYS A 51 17.75 10.78 3.30
CA CYS A 51 16.37 10.55 3.67
C CYS A 51 15.38 11.05 2.60
N ALA A 52 15.62 12.19 1.99
CA ALA A 52 14.81 12.69 0.87
C ALA A 52 15.01 11.85 -0.40
N ALA A 53 16.24 11.41 -0.68
CA ALA A 53 16.55 10.56 -1.85
C ALA A 53 15.94 9.17 -1.76
N GLN A 54 15.80 8.59 -0.55
CA GLN A 54 15.13 7.30 -0.34
C GLN A 54 13.59 7.40 -0.30
N CYS A 55 13.03 8.60 -0.14
CA CYS A 55 11.59 8.79 -0.10
C CYS A 55 11.01 8.72 -1.53
N PRO A 56 10.04 7.82 -1.83
CA PRO A 56 9.40 7.78 -3.14
C PRO A 56 8.66 9.07 -3.53
N LEU A 57 8.22 9.85 -2.55
CA LEU A 57 7.58 11.16 -2.73
C LEU A 57 8.58 12.32 -2.79
N HIS A 58 9.86 12.04 -2.57
CA HIS A 58 10.89 13.06 -2.40
C HIS A 58 10.52 14.10 -1.33
N ASN A 59 9.93 13.63 -0.22
CA ASN A 59 9.64 14.49 0.94
C ASN A 59 10.93 15.17 1.41
N ARG A 60 10.76 16.28 2.11
CA ARG A 60 11.84 17.12 2.62
C ARG A 60 11.94 16.99 4.16
N PRO A 61 12.42 15.85 4.71
CA PRO A 61 12.43 15.62 6.15
C PRO A 61 13.28 16.63 6.91
N VAL A 62 14.33 17.14 6.31
CA VAL A 62 15.18 18.16 6.94
C VAL A 62 14.37 19.42 7.23
N ASP A 63 13.55 19.87 6.28
CA ASP A 63 12.78 21.10 6.40
C ASP A 63 11.69 20.98 7.44
N PHE A 64 10.82 19.97 7.35
CA PHE A 64 9.72 19.85 8.31
C PHE A 64 10.21 19.50 9.72
N ASN A 65 11.32 18.76 9.89
CA ASN A 65 11.90 18.54 11.21
C ASN A 65 12.44 19.86 11.81
N GLN A 66 13.05 20.74 10.99
CA GLN A 66 13.47 22.06 11.47
C GLN A 66 12.27 22.88 11.96
N TRP A 67 11.19 22.93 11.16
CA TRP A 67 9.99 23.68 11.53
C TRP A 67 9.32 23.14 12.79
N VAL A 68 9.25 21.81 12.96
CA VAL A 68 8.74 21.18 14.20
C VAL A 68 9.61 21.54 15.40
N LYS A 69 10.93 21.45 15.25
CA LYS A 69 11.90 21.82 16.30
C LYS A 69 11.75 23.27 16.76
N ASP A 70 11.42 24.18 15.83
CA ASP A 70 11.24 25.59 16.09
C ASP A 70 9.79 25.94 16.53
N GLY A 71 8.91 24.92 16.70
CA GLY A 71 7.50 25.09 17.05
C GLY A 71 6.62 25.66 15.92
N ARG A 72 7.15 25.80 14.70
CA ARG A 72 6.48 26.36 13.52
C ARG A 72 5.69 25.28 12.77
N TRP A 73 4.67 24.76 13.41
CA TRP A 73 3.92 23.58 12.95
C TRP A 73 3.20 23.78 11.60
N HIS A 74 2.66 25.00 11.33
CA HIS A 74 2.05 25.29 10.03
C HIS A 74 3.08 25.24 8.90
N ALA A 75 4.25 25.81 9.10
CA ALA A 75 5.33 25.72 8.11
C ALA A 75 5.82 24.27 7.92
N ALA A 76 5.78 23.44 8.97
CA ALA A 76 6.08 22.01 8.85
C ALA A 76 5.03 21.29 8.00
N TRP A 77 3.76 21.62 8.16
CA TRP A 77 2.67 21.13 7.33
C TRP A 77 2.84 21.51 5.86
N ASP A 78 3.13 22.79 5.58
CA ASP A 78 3.35 23.29 4.23
C ASP A 78 4.55 22.57 3.56
N ALA A 79 5.66 22.40 4.30
CA ALA A 79 6.83 21.69 3.81
C ALA A 79 6.54 20.20 3.51
N LEU A 80 5.72 19.54 4.31
CA LEU A 80 5.32 18.15 4.11
C LEU A 80 4.39 18.01 2.90
N THR A 81 3.38 18.87 2.79
CA THR A 81 2.35 18.76 1.74
C THR A 81 2.78 19.29 0.38
N ALA A 82 3.88 20.02 0.30
CA ALA A 82 4.49 20.41 -0.97
C ALA A 82 4.83 19.20 -1.85
N THR A 83 5.16 18.06 -1.24
CA THR A 83 5.52 16.83 -1.94
C THR A 83 4.52 15.69 -1.72
N ASN A 84 3.94 15.59 -0.54
CA ASN A 84 3.05 14.52 -0.11
C ASN A 84 1.58 14.97 -0.10
N PRO A 85 0.74 14.53 -1.05
CA PRO A 85 -0.66 14.96 -1.12
C PRO A 85 -1.52 14.40 0.03
N PHE A 86 -1.20 13.19 0.54
CA PHE A 86 -2.01 12.49 1.55
C PHE A 86 -1.15 11.92 2.68
N PRO A 87 -0.55 12.79 3.51
CA PRO A 87 0.38 12.33 4.56
C PRO A 87 -0.32 11.51 5.66
N GLU A 88 -1.63 11.58 5.82
CA GLU A 88 -2.40 10.74 6.73
C GLU A 88 -2.31 9.25 6.37
N PHE A 89 -2.17 8.90 5.09
CA PHE A 89 -2.01 7.51 4.65
C PHE A 89 -0.55 7.07 4.80
N THR A 90 0.40 7.87 4.34
CA THR A 90 1.82 7.50 4.36
C THR A 90 2.39 7.44 5.77
N SER A 91 1.99 8.32 6.67
CA SER A 91 2.45 8.29 8.06
C SER A 91 1.99 7.06 8.84
N ARG A 92 1.00 6.31 8.31
CA ARG A 92 0.52 5.04 8.87
C ARG A 92 1.07 3.81 8.14
N LEU A 93 1.11 3.86 6.83
CA LEU A 93 1.32 2.68 5.98
C LEU A 93 2.72 2.60 5.36
N CYS A 94 3.45 3.72 5.23
CA CYS A 94 4.77 3.71 4.62
C CYS A 94 5.77 2.96 5.53
N PRO A 95 6.61 2.07 4.98
CA PRO A 95 7.68 1.41 5.73
C PRO A 95 8.82 2.37 6.12
N ALA A 96 8.69 3.67 5.83
CA ALA A 96 9.64 4.72 6.19
C ALA A 96 11.04 4.52 5.57
N LEU A 97 11.12 4.31 4.24
CA LEU A 97 12.40 4.19 3.52
C LEU A 97 13.35 5.38 3.77
N CYS A 98 12.78 6.56 4.04
CA CYS A 98 13.54 7.76 4.44
C CYS A 98 14.36 7.54 5.72
N GLU A 99 13.86 6.74 6.65
CA GLU A 99 14.58 6.43 7.90
C GLU A 99 15.80 5.54 7.64
N SER A 100 15.71 4.63 6.66
CA SER A 100 16.87 3.83 6.24
C SER A 100 18.00 4.70 5.66
N GLY A 101 17.65 5.78 4.94
CA GLY A 101 18.62 6.73 4.42
C GLY A 101 19.08 7.81 5.40
N CYS A 102 18.60 7.78 6.65
CA CYS A 102 18.96 8.79 7.64
C CYS A 102 20.44 8.66 8.06
N THR A 103 21.21 9.74 7.99
CA THR A 103 22.62 9.74 8.40
C THR A 103 22.79 9.50 9.90
N GLU A 104 21.79 9.88 10.71
CA GLU A 104 21.78 9.60 12.16
C GLU A 104 21.81 8.09 12.45
N TYR A 105 21.23 7.27 11.56
CA TYR A 105 21.32 5.81 11.65
C TYR A 105 22.77 5.31 11.57
N LEU A 106 23.62 5.94 10.75
CA LEU A 106 25.03 5.60 10.66
C LEU A 106 25.79 5.92 11.95
N LEU A 107 25.46 7.04 12.60
CA LEU A 107 26.19 7.54 13.76
C LEU A 107 25.75 6.79 15.04
N GLU A 108 24.45 6.78 15.31
CA GLU A 108 23.90 6.34 16.59
C GLU A 108 23.20 4.96 16.51
N GLY A 109 23.12 4.34 15.31
CA GLY A 109 22.40 3.07 15.11
C GLY A 109 20.87 3.21 15.09
N ALA A 110 20.36 4.42 15.24
CA ALA A 110 18.92 4.69 15.25
C ALA A 110 18.61 5.98 14.48
N ALA A 111 17.81 5.86 13.44
CA ALA A 111 17.37 7.00 12.60
C ALA A 111 16.50 8.00 13.40
N VAL A 112 16.30 9.18 12.83
CA VAL A 112 15.20 10.08 13.24
C VAL A 112 13.87 9.37 12.98
N GLY A 113 12.91 9.44 13.90
CA GLY A 113 11.55 8.93 13.71
C GLY A 113 10.73 9.79 12.75
N ILE A 114 11.14 9.82 11.47
CA ILE A 114 10.61 10.71 10.44
C ILE A 114 9.11 10.49 10.25
N ARG A 115 8.70 9.22 10.07
CA ARG A 115 7.29 8.85 9.90
C ARG A 115 6.44 9.22 11.11
N SER A 116 6.99 9.06 12.31
CA SER A 116 6.32 9.45 13.56
C SER A 116 6.09 10.96 13.63
N VAL A 117 7.08 11.77 13.23
CA VAL A 117 6.95 13.23 13.14
C VAL A 117 5.93 13.64 12.07
N GLU A 118 5.97 13.04 10.87
CA GLU A 118 4.94 13.25 9.83
C GLU A 118 3.53 13.02 10.35
N ARG A 119 3.33 11.96 11.15
CA ARG A 119 2.02 11.65 11.73
C ARG A 119 1.53 12.75 12.67
N VAL A 120 2.39 13.28 13.54
CA VAL A 120 2.02 14.37 14.46
C VAL A 120 1.71 15.65 13.69
N ILE A 121 2.53 16.03 12.70
CA ILE A 121 2.26 17.18 11.83
C ILE A 121 0.86 17.06 11.19
N THR A 122 0.57 15.88 10.64
CA THR A 122 -0.68 15.60 9.93
C THR A 122 -1.90 15.66 10.85
N GLU A 123 -1.84 14.99 12.00
CA GLU A 123 -2.96 15.00 12.96
C GLU A 123 -3.22 16.42 13.51
N ARG A 124 -2.15 17.17 13.77
CA ARG A 124 -2.27 18.56 14.19
C ARG A 124 -2.91 19.41 13.10
N ALA A 125 -2.50 19.25 11.84
CA ALA A 125 -3.06 20.03 10.73
C ALA A 125 -4.55 19.82 10.56
N TRP A 126 -5.03 18.59 10.63
CA TRP A 126 -6.46 18.28 10.60
C TRP A 126 -7.20 18.86 11.82
N LYS A 127 -6.66 18.66 13.02
CA LYS A 127 -7.25 19.19 14.26
C LYS A 127 -7.33 20.71 14.28
N SER A 128 -6.33 21.38 13.71
CA SER A 128 -6.25 22.85 13.67
C SER A 128 -7.01 23.47 12.48
N GLY A 129 -7.66 22.68 11.62
CA GLY A 129 -8.39 23.16 10.46
C GLY A 129 -7.51 23.73 9.34
N TRP A 130 -6.24 23.35 9.27
CA TRP A 130 -5.33 23.84 8.21
C TRP A 130 -5.57 23.12 6.87
N VAL A 131 -6.19 21.95 6.91
CA VAL A 131 -6.52 21.18 5.71
C VAL A 131 -7.79 21.74 5.09
N THR A 132 -7.63 22.75 4.26
CA THR A 132 -8.73 23.43 3.57
C THR A 132 -8.77 23.07 2.09
N PRO A 133 -9.96 23.10 1.43
CA PRO A 133 -10.06 22.90 -0.01
C PRO A 133 -9.29 23.99 -0.78
N MET A 134 -8.41 23.56 -1.68
CA MET A 134 -7.64 24.44 -2.55
C MET A 134 -8.30 24.48 -3.94
N ARG A 135 -9.00 25.56 -4.24
CA ARG A 135 -9.64 25.76 -5.55
C ARG A 135 -8.69 26.48 -6.50
N PRO A 136 -8.69 26.14 -7.79
CA PRO A 136 -7.89 26.85 -8.79
C PRO A 136 -8.37 28.29 -8.97
N LEU A 137 -7.45 29.19 -9.34
CA LEU A 137 -7.77 30.59 -9.62
C LEU A 137 -8.63 30.73 -10.89
N SER A 138 -8.46 29.82 -11.86
CA SER A 138 -9.21 29.80 -13.11
C SER A 138 -9.45 28.37 -13.57
N LYS A 139 -10.52 28.16 -14.34
CA LYS A 139 -10.81 26.89 -14.99
C LYS A 139 -10.21 26.86 -16.38
N THR A 140 -9.70 25.69 -16.78
CA THR A 140 -9.14 25.47 -18.14
C THR A 140 -10.22 25.12 -19.18
N GLY A 141 -11.41 24.72 -18.72
CA GLY A 141 -12.47 24.17 -19.57
C GLY A 141 -12.20 22.73 -20.07
N LYS A 142 -11.08 22.11 -19.68
CA LYS A 142 -10.71 20.75 -20.04
C LYS A 142 -11.28 19.73 -19.07
N ARG A 143 -11.86 18.65 -19.60
CA ARG A 143 -12.48 17.56 -18.81
C ARG A 143 -11.58 16.34 -18.80
N VAL A 144 -11.32 15.79 -17.62
CA VAL A 144 -10.47 14.60 -17.45
C VAL A 144 -11.22 13.51 -16.69
N ALA A 145 -11.26 12.30 -17.26
CA ALA A 145 -11.73 11.11 -16.58
C ALA A 145 -10.55 10.41 -15.88
N VAL A 146 -10.74 10.01 -14.63
CA VAL A 146 -9.78 9.16 -13.90
C VAL A 146 -10.48 7.85 -13.55
N VAL A 147 -9.96 6.72 -14.02
CA VAL A 147 -10.52 5.38 -13.77
C VAL A 147 -9.76 4.71 -12.63
N GLY A 148 -10.43 4.56 -11.51
CA GLY A 148 -9.89 4.03 -10.25
C GLY A 148 -9.62 5.12 -9.22
N SER A 149 -10.10 4.89 -7.99
CA SER A 149 -9.98 5.80 -6.84
C SER A 149 -8.95 5.34 -5.80
N GLY A 150 -7.99 4.49 -6.19
CA GLY A 150 -6.86 4.14 -5.36
C GLY A 150 -5.92 5.35 -5.15
N PRO A 151 -4.82 5.18 -4.39
CA PRO A 151 -3.90 6.28 -4.07
C PRO A 151 -3.43 7.07 -5.28
N ALA A 152 -3.07 6.38 -6.38
CA ALA A 152 -2.60 7.03 -7.60
C ALA A 152 -3.69 7.86 -8.27
N GLY A 153 -4.90 7.30 -8.42
CA GLY A 153 -6.03 8.00 -9.03
C GLY A 153 -6.47 9.23 -8.24
N LEU A 154 -6.58 9.12 -6.90
CA LEU A 154 -6.94 10.25 -6.05
C LEU A 154 -5.87 11.37 -6.06
N ALA A 155 -4.57 11.00 -6.04
CA ALA A 155 -3.49 11.99 -6.12
C ALA A 155 -3.46 12.69 -7.49
N CYS A 156 -3.73 11.95 -8.57
CA CYS A 156 -3.87 12.50 -9.92
C CYS A 156 -5.06 13.45 -10.00
N ALA A 157 -6.23 13.03 -9.52
CA ALA A 157 -7.46 13.82 -9.53
C ALA A 157 -7.30 15.14 -8.76
N GLN A 158 -6.73 15.08 -7.54
CA GLN A 158 -6.48 16.29 -6.76
C GLN A 158 -5.58 17.28 -7.51
N HIS A 159 -4.47 16.78 -8.07
CA HIS A 159 -3.51 17.65 -8.74
C HIS A 159 -4.13 18.31 -9.98
N LEU A 160 -4.90 17.55 -10.78
CA LEU A 160 -5.60 18.06 -11.97
C LEU A 160 -6.64 19.12 -11.63
N VAL A 161 -7.46 18.89 -10.58
CA VAL A 161 -8.46 19.89 -10.15
C VAL A 161 -7.77 21.19 -9.72
N ARG A 162 -6.67 21.10 -8.98
CA ARG A 162 -5.88 22.28 -8.55
C ARG A 162 -5.23 23.03 -9.72
N LEU A 163 -4.97 22.33 -10.83
CA LEU A 163 -4.52 22.93 -12.10
C LEU A 163 -5.65 23.55 -12.92
N GLY A 164 -6.91 23.42 -12.49
CA GLY A 164 -8.08 24.05 -13.09
C GLY A 164 -8.91 23.18 -14.03
N HIS A 165 -8.58 21.88 -14.15
CA HIS A 165 -9.35 20.94 -14.96
C HIS A 165 -10.63 20.49 -14.26
N ASP A 166 -11.65 20.09 -15.03
CA ASP A 166 -12.84 19.44 -14.51
C ASP A 166 -12.61 17.93 -14.49
N VAL A 167 -12.60 17.34 -13.27
CA VAL A 167 -12.16 15.96 -13.06
C VAL A 167 -13.30 15.10 -12.54
N THR A 168 -13.55 13.97 -13.22
CA THR A 168 -14.47 12.92 -12.78
C THR A 168 -13.69 11.63 -12.52
N VAL A 169 -13.80 11.09 -11.30
CA VAL A 169 -13.22 9.80 -10.91
C VAL A 169 -14.31 8.74 -10.99
N PHE A 170 -14.07 7.67 -11.74
CA PHE A 170 -14.92 6.50 -11.85
C PHE A 170 -14.35 5.37 -10.98
N GLU A 171 -15.18 4.81 -10.12
CA GLU A 171 -14.81 3.74 -9.20
C GLU A 171 -15.83 2.59 -9.24
N LYS A 172 -15.35 1.36 -9.43
CA LYS A 172 -16.20 0.17 -9.52
C LYS A 172 -16.84 -0.23 -8.18
N THR A 173 -16.24 0.17 -7.07
CA THR A 173 -16.74 -0.15 -5.73
C THR A 173 -17.73 0.89 -5.22
N PRO A 174 -18.60 0.56 -4.24
CA PRO A 174 -19.59 1.50 -3.70
C PRO A 174 -18.99 2.75 -3.04
N LYS A 175 -17.77 2.63 -2.51
CA LYS A 175 -17.05 3.74 -1.88
C LYS A 175 -15.66 3.87 -2.49
N ALA A 176 -15.21 5.10 -2.68
CA ALA A 176 -13.88 5.39 -3.19
C ALA A 176 -12.76 5.07 -2.17
N GLY A 177 -11.55 4.81 -2.66
CA GLY A 177 -10.35 4.55 -1.86
C GLY A 177 -9.53 3.35 -2.31
N GLY A 178 -10.05 2.51 -3.23
CA GLY A 178 -9.36 1.32 -3.71
C GLY A 178 -8.91 0.40 -2.57
N LEU A 179 -7.70 -0.15 -2.64
CA LEU A 179 -7.16 -1.04 -1.61
C LEU A 179 -6.87 -0.35 -0.27
N LEU A 180 -6.76 0.99 -0.19
CA LEU A 180 -6.72 1.68 1.11
C LEU A 180 -8.00 1.40 1.91
N ARG A 181 -9.14 1.32 1.23
CA ARG A 181 -10.44 1.04 1.85
C ARG A 181 -10.71 -0.45 1.99
N TYR A 182 -10.55 -1.20 0.92
CA TYR A 182 -11.01 -2.58 0.85
C TYR A 182 -9.91 -3.61 1.16
N GLY A 183 -8.63 -3.28 0.95
CA GLY A 183 -7.51 -4.19 1.19
C GLY A 183 -6.89 -4.04 2.58
N ILE A 184 -6.66 -2.82 3.03
CA ILE A 184 -5.98 -2.54 4.31
C ILE A 184 -6.99 -2.61 5.47
N PRO A 185 -6.71 -3.37 6.54
CA PRO A 185 -7.61 -3.45 7.70
C PRO A 185 -7.74 -2.13 8.46
N ASP A 186 -8.91 -1.89 9.07
CA ASP A 186 -9.20 -0.68 9.85
C ASP A 186 -8.21 -0.46 11.00
N PHE A 187 -7.71 -1.52 11.61
CA PHE A 187 -6.71 -1.41 12.68
C PHE A 187 -5.34 -0.87 12.23
N LYS A 188 -5.10 -0.79 10.92
CA LYS A 188 -3.93 -0.10 10.33
C LYS A 188 -4.29 1.26 9.74
N LEU A 189 -5.50 1.41 9.20
CA LEU A 189 -6.01 2.65 8.61
C LEU A 189 -7.52 2.71 8.75
N GLU A 190 -8.01 3.51 9.71
CA GLU A 190 -9.43 3.77 9.88
C GLU A 190 -10.02 4.47 8.65
N LYS A 191 -11.18 3.97 8.18
CA LYS A 191 -11.78 4.45 6.92
C LYS A 191 -12.31 5.88 7.01
N ALA A 192 -12.60 6.37 8.21
CA ALA A 192 -12.94 7.78 8.43
C ALA A 192 -11.84 8.75 7.93
N LEU A 193 -10.56 8.31 7.94
CA LEU A 193 -9.46 9.12 7.39
C LEU A 193 -9.55 9.26 5.87
N ILE A 194 -10.03 8.21 5.20
CA ILE A 194 -10.27 8.25 3.76
C ILE A 194 -11.49 9.13 3.48
N ASP A 195 -12.57 8.98 4.25
CA ASP A 195 -13.81 9.73 4.05
C ASP A 195 -13.56 11.24 4.18
N ARG A 196 -12.91 11.70 5.25
CA ARG A 196 -12.57 13.14 5.40
C ARG A 196 -11.69 13.68 4.27
N ARG A 197 -10.79 12.84 3.69
CA ARG A 197 -9.97 13.25 2.54
C ARG A 197 -10.82 13.33 1.27
N LEU A 198 -11.74 12.41 1.06
CA LEU A 198 -12.65 12.43 -0.08
C LEU A 198 -13.58 13.65 -0.03
N GLU A 199 -14.09 14.00 1.15
CA GLU A 199 -14.88 15.23 1.36
C GLU A 199 -14.09 16.48 0.96
N GLN A 200 -12.82 16.56 1.37
CA GLN A 200 -11.95 17.67 1.00
C GLN A 200 -11.68 17.71 -0.52
N LEU A 201 -11.46 16.57 -1.19
CA LEU A 201 -11.28 16.48 -2.64
C LEU A 201 -12.55 16.92 -3.39
N GLN A 202 -13.74 16.50 -2.93
CA GLN A 202 -15.02 16.91 -3.51
C GLN A 202 -15.24 18.41 -3.33
N ALA A 203 -14.86 18.97 -2.17
CA ALA A 203 -14.92 20.41 -1.94
C ALA A 203 -13.93 21.22 -2.82
N GLU A 204 -12.84 20.61 -3.29
CA GLU A 204 -11.94 21.16 -4.31
C GLU A 204 -12.54 21.11 -5.72
N GLY A 205 -13.52 20.22 -5.97
CA GLY A 205 -14.23 20.09 -7.25
C GLY A 205 -14.07 18.73 -7.93
N VAL A 206 -13.49 17.71 -7.26
CA VAL A 206 -13.46 16.35 -7.79
C VAL A 206 -14.87 15.74 -7.77
N ILE A 207 -15.33 15.24 -8.89
CA ILE A 207 -16.58 14.49 -8.99
C ILE A 207 -16.28 13.00 -8.82
N LEU A 208 -16.92 12.35 -7.86
CA LEU A 208 -16.79 10.91 -7.64
C LEU A 208 -18.03 10.18 -8.17
N LYS A 209 -17.83 9.27 -9.12
CA LYS A 209 -18.83 8.32 -9.64
C LYS A 209 -18.47 6.92 -9.15
N THR A 210 -19.01 6.53 -8.02
CA THR A 210 -18.81 5.18 -7.44
C THR A 210 -19.82 4.18 -8.02
N SER A 211 -19.63 2.88 -7.74
CA SER A 211 -20.42 1.78 -8.31
C SER A 211 -20.48 1.79 -9.84
N ALA A 212 -19.47 2.37 -10.50
CA ALA A 212 -19.39 2.53 -11.95
C ALA A 212 -18.14 1.81 -12.48
N ALA A 213 -18.34 0.67 -13.12
CA ALA A 213 -17.27 -0.08 -13.78
C ALA A 213 -17.02 0.46 -15.18
N VAL A 214 -15.76 0.70 -15.52
CA VAL A 214 -15.34 1.19 -16.84
C VAL A 214 -14.75 0.05 -17.66
N GLY A 215 -15.24 -0.14 -18.88
CA GLY A 215 -14.65 -1.02 -19.88
C GLY A 215 -14.71 -2.53 -19.58
N VAL A 216 -15.01 -2.96 -18.36
CA VAL A 216 -15.00 -4.36 -17.92
C VAL A 216 -16.26 -4.69 -17.14
N LYS A 217 -17.00 -5.72 -17.59
CA LYS A 217 -18.22 -6.22 -16.93
C LYS A 217 -17.98 -7.40 -16.01
N THR A 218 -16.85 -8.12 -16.19
CA THR A 218 -16.46 -9.28 -15.42
C THR A 218 -15.17 -9.02 -14.68
N PHE A 219 -15.01 -9.60 -13.48
CA PHE A 219 -13.85 -9.40 -12.63
C PHE A 219 -13.20 -10.74 -12.27
N GLU A 220 -11.89 -10.73 -12.18
CA GLU A 220 -11.08 -11.87 -11.76
C GLU A 220 -11.40 -12.28 -10.30
N PRO A 221 -11.16 -13.54 -9.91
CA PRO A 221 -11.26 -13.96 -8.52
C PRO A 221 -10.41 -13.12 -7.59
N GLY A 222 -10.89 -12.86 -6.37
CA GLY A 222 -10.21 -12.01 -5.38
C GLY A 222 -10.40 -10.52 -5.59
N ILE A 223 -11.02 -10.08 -6.69
CA ILE A 223 -11.33 -8.68 -6.97
C ILE A 223 -12.79 -8.41 -6.61
N TYR A 224 -13.00 -7.41 -5.73
CA TYR A 224 -14.33 -6.93 -5.40
C TYR A 224 -14.82 -5.87 -6.38
N SER A 225 -16.05 -6.01 -6.81
CA SER A 225 -16.82 -4.98 -7.49
C SER A 225 -18.21 -4.88 -6.91
N GLY A 226 -18.65 -3.66 -6.65
CA GLY A 226 -20.03 -3.34 -6.28
C GLY A 226 -20.68 -2.47 -7.35
N ALA A 227 -20.26 -2.63 -8.61
CA ALA A 227 -20.75 -1.83 -9.73
C ALA A 227 -22.22 -2.13 -10.04
N THR A 228 -23.01 -1.08 -10.11
CA THR A 228 -24.41 -1.06 -10.56
C THR A 228 -24.58 -0.37 -11.90
N ALA A 229 -23.53 0.34 -12.36
CA ALA A 229 -23.44 0.97 -13.66
C ALA A 229 -22.19 0.48 -14.39
N PHE A 230 -22.31 0.40 -15.72
CA PHE A 230 -21.21 0.13 -16.62
C PHE A 230 -21.02 1.33 -17.57
N VAL A 231 -19.77 1.77 -17.71
CA VAL A 231 -19.38 2.87 -18.59
C VAL A 231 -18.47 2.31 -19.67
N ASP A 232 -18.84 2.51 -20.93
CA ASP A 232 -18.02 2.07 -22.05
C ASP A 232 -16.75 2.91 -22.16
N ALA A 233 -15.64 2.29 -22.55
CA ALA A 233 -14.38 2.97 -22.74
C ALA A 233 -14.44 3.99 -23.92
N SER A 234 -15.27 3.71 -24.93
CA SER A 234 -15.48 4.62 -26.06
C SER A 234 -16.23 5.89 -25.65
N ASP A 235 -17.18 5.78 -24.70
CA ASP A 235 -17.93 6.95 -24.22
C ASP A 235 -17.00 7.92 -23.49
N LEU A 236 -16.08 7.37 -22.64
CA LEU A 236 -15.09 8.22 -21.97
C LEU A 236 -14.16 8.95 -22.95
N ARG A 237 -13.79 8.29 -24.05
CA ARG A 237 -12.95 8.91 -25.10
C ARG A 237 -13.67 10.04 -25.85
N GLN A 238 -15.00 9.99 -25.93
CA GLN A 238 -15.80 11.02 -26.61
C GLN A 238 -16.13 12.17 -25.65
N GLU A 239 -16.39 11.87 -24.39
CA GLU A 239 -16.85 12.86 -23.41
C GLU A 239 -15.72 13.65 -22.76
N PHE A 240 -14.50 13.10 -22.68
CA PHE A 240 -13.38 13.69 -21.94
C PHE A 240 -12.20 14.02 -22.86
N ASP A 241 -11.54 15.14 -22.60
CA ASP A 241 -10.34 15.55 -23.34
C ASP A 241 -9.11 14.67 -23.04
N ALA A 242 -9.09 14.02 -21.87
CA ALA A 242 -8.11 13.01 -21.52
C ALA A 242 -8.70 11.97 -20.54
N VAL A 243 -8.16 10.74 -20.59
CA VAL A 243 -8.51 9.64 -19.67
C VAL A 243 -7.26 9.14 -18.98
N VAL A 244 -7.31 9.02 -17.66
CA VAL A 244 -6.24 8.44 -16.83
C VAL A 244 -6.69 7.10 -16.28
N LEU A 245 -5.95 6.03 -16.58
CA LEU A 245 -6.19 4.71 -16.02
C LEU A 245 -5.31 4.50 -14.78
N ALA A 246 -5.95 4.34 -13.63
CA ALA A 246 -5.33 4.18 -12.31
C ALA A 246 -5.96 3.00 -11.53
N ALA A 247 -6.34 1.93 -12.24
CA ALA A 247 -7.09 0.79 -11.70
C ALA A 247 -6.27 -0.16 -10.82
N GLY A 248 -4.97 0.09 -10.65
CA GLY A 248 -4.10 -0.73 -9.80
C GLY A 248 -3.78 -2.11 -10.39
N VAL A 249 -3.36 -3.03 -9.51
CA VAL A 249 -3.11 -4.45 -9.81
C VAL A 249 -3.81 -5.26 -8.73
N GLU A 250 -4.86 -5.97 -9.08
CA GLU A 250 -5.69 -6.69 -8.13
C GLU A 250 -5.81 -8.20 -8.44
N THR A 251 -5.39 -8.65 -9.63
CA THR A 251 -5.43 -10.07 -9.99
C THR A 251 -4.41 -10.82 -9.14
N PRO A 252 -4.86 -11.71 -8.22
CA PRO A 252 -3.95 -12.45 -7.36
C PRO A 252 -3.12 -13.44 -8.18
N ARG A 253 -1.91 -13.71 -7.72
CA ARG A 253 -1.16 -14.86 -8.20
C ARG A 253 -1.77 -16.12 -7.61
N ASP A 254 -1.79 -17.17 -8.41
CA ASP A 254 -2.24 -18.49 -7.99
C ASP A 254 -1.17 -19.56 -8.26
N TRP A 255 -1.33 -20.72 -7.65
CA TRP A 255 -0.53 -21.90 -7.89
C TRP A 255 -1.38 -23.05 -8.40
N ASP A 256 -0.98 -23.64 -9.49
CA ASP A 256 -1.56 -24.89 -9.98
C ASP A 256 -0.89 -26.06 -9.25
N LEU A 257 -1.37 -26.33 -8.02
CA LEU A 257 -0.87 -27.41 -7.17
C LEU A 257 -1.98 -28.41 -6.87
N PRO A 258 -1.63 -29.69 -6.64
CA PRO A 258 -2.62 -30.69 -6.20
C PRO A 258 -3.40 -30.21 -5.00
N GLY A 259 -4.72 -30.40 -5.02
CA GLY A 259 -5.62 -29.98 -3.95
C GLY A 259 -5.99 -28.49 -3.92
N ARG A 260 -5.56 -27.67 -4.90
CA ARG A 260 -5.81 -26.20 -4.93
C ARG A 260 -7.31 -25.86 -4.84
N GLN A 261 -8.18 -26.70 -5.35
CA GLN A 261 -9.64 -26.49 -5.38
C GLN A 261 -10.34 -26.86 -4.08
N ALA A 262 -9.61 -27.31 -3.05
CA ALA A 262 -10.18 -27.71 -1.78
C ALA A 262 -10.90 -26.54 -1.09
N GLN A 263 -11.98 -26.84 -0.39
CA GLN A 263 -12.69 -25.86 0.44
C GLN A 263 -11.77 -25.33 1.56
N GLY A 264 -11.81 -24.03 1.81
CA GLY A 264 -11.00 -23.38 2.85
C GLY A 264 -9.68 -22.79 2.35
N ILE A 265 -9.40 -22.88 1.04
CA ILE A 265 -8.28 -22.18 0.40
C ILE A 265 -8.80 -20.92 -0.30
N HIS A 266 -8.29 -19.76 0.11
CA HIS A 266 -8.77 -18.46 -0.34
C HIS A 266 -7.60 -17.56 -0.78
N PHE A 267 -7.89 -16.60 -1.62
CA PHE A 267 -6.97 -15.48 -1.82
C PHE A 267 -7.00 -14.51 -0.62
N ALA A 268 -5.87 -13.91 -0.30
CA ALA A 268 -5.75 -12.95 0.81
C ALA A 268 -6.78 -11.83 0.74
N LEU A 269 -7.02 -11.26 -0.45
CA LEU A 269 -7.98 -10.17 -0.63
C LEU A 269 -9.42 -10.58 -0.34
N GLU A 270 -9.80 -11.85 -0.52
CA GLU A 270 -11.17 -12.32 -0.18
C GLU A 270 -11.44 -12.17 1.31
N LEU A 271 -10.46 -12.55 2.17
CA LEU A 271 -10.56 -12.34 3.61
C LEU A 271 -10.56 -10.85 3.96
N LEU A 272 -9.61 -10.09 3.42
CA LEU A 272 -9.41 -8.68 3.79
C LEU A 272 -10.58 -7.80 3.36
N ILE A 273 -11.04 -7.95 2.13
CA ILE A 273 -12.20 -7.21 1.60
C ILE A 273 -13.47 -7.59 2.35
N GLY A 274 -13.69 -8.90 2.56
CA GLY A 274 -14.83 -9.39 3.32
C GLY A 274 -14.88 -8.80 4.72
N GLN A 275 -13.77 -8.85 5.46
CA GLN A 275 -13.70 -8.28 6.81
C GLN A 275 -13.86 -6.77 6.83
N ASN A 276 -13.26 -6.03 5.90
CA ASN A 276 -13.41 -4.58 5.84
C ASN A 276 -14.86 -4.16 5.57
N ARG A 277 -15.59 -4.92 4.73
CA ARG A 277 -17.02 -4.70 4.49
C ARG A 277 -17.88 -4.98 5.73
N VAL A 278 -17.55 -6.03 6.48
CA VAL A 278 -18.19 -6.32 7.77
C VAL A 278 -17.94 -5.20 8.76
N THR A 279 -16.69 -4.76 8.91
CA THR A 279 -16.32 -3.67 9.81
C THR A 279 -17.01 -2.33 9.43
N ALA A 280 -17.25 -2.12 8.14
CA ALA A 280 -17.99 -0.96 7.63
C ALA A 280 -19.52 -1.08 7.78
N GLY A 281 -20.06 -2.19 8.30
CA GLY A 281 -21.50 -2.44 8.41
C GLY A 281 -22.19 -2.72 7.07
N GLU A 282 -21.44 -3.03 6.02
CA GLU A 282 -22.01 -3.43 4.72
C GLU A 282 -22.59 -4.85 4.81
N ALA A 283 -23.73 -5.09 4.15
CA ALA A 283 -24.29 -6.44 4.03
C ALA A 283 -23.34 -7.30 3.17
N VAL A 284 -22.90 -8.42 3.71
CA VAL A 284 -22.06 -9.42 3.02
C VAL A 284 -22.81 -10.74 2.92
N GLY A 285 -22.80 -11.35 1.73
CA GLY A 285 -23.51 -12.60 1.50
C GLY A 285 -22.88 -13.79 2.20
N THR A 286 -21.59 -14.01 2.00
CA THR A 286 -20.79 -15.06 2.63
C THR A 286 -19.51 -14.47 3.19
N GLU A 287 -19.26 -14.76 4.47
CA GLU A 287 -18.06 -14.30 5.16
C GLU A 287 -17.09 -15.46 5.36
N ILE A 288 -15.80 -15.19 5.12
CA ILE A 288 -14.74 -16.11 5.50
C ILE A 288 -14.49 -15.94 6.99
N SER A 289 -14.84 -16.95 7.78
CA SER A 289 -14.58 -16.98 9.23
C SER A 289 -13.38 -17.86 9.56
N CYS A 290 -12.48 -17.31 10.36
CA CYS A 290 -11.32 -18.02 10.92
C CYS A 290 -11.58 -18.49 12.36
N ARG A 291 -12.76 -18.26 12.92
CA ARG A 291 -13.07 -18.59 14.33
C ARG A 291 -12.86 -20.07 14.62
N GLY A 292 -11.98 -20.37 15.59
CA GLY A 292 -11.67 -21.73 16.02
C GLY A 292 -10.89 -22.56 14.98
N CYS A 293 -10.47 -21.97 13.86
CA CYS A 293 -9.66 -22.64 12.84
C CYS A 293 -8.17 -22.38 13.07
N ASP A 294 -7.33 -23.33 12.69
CA ASP A 294 -5.92 -23.12 12.45
C ASP A 294 -5.74 -22.49 11.07
N VAL A 295 -5.01 -21.40 11.02
CA VAL A 295 -4.84 -20.56 9.84
C VAL A 295 -3.39 -20.60 9.36
N LEU A 296 -3.23 -20.85 8.07
CA LEU A 296 -1.93 -20.82 7.39
C LEU A 296 -1.94 -19.76 6.29
N VAL A 297 -1.00 -18.82 6.36
CA VAL A 297 -0.84 -17.77 5.36
C VAL A 297 0.42 -18.05 4.53
N LEU A 298 0.24 -18.20 3.22
CA LEU A 298 1.33 -18.41 2.27
C LEU A 298 1.78 -17.08 1.69
N GLY A 299 2.94 -16.60 2.13
CA GLY A 299 3.53 -15.32 1.74
C GLY A 299 3.95 -14.47 2.95
N GLY A 300 5.22 -14.02 2.96
CA GLY A 300 5.85 -13.31 4.09
C GLY A 300 5.67 -11.78 4.09
N GLY A 301 4.92 -11.21 3.13
CA GLY A 301 4.75 -9.75 2.98
C GLY A 301 3.64 -9.14 3.83
N ASP A 302 3.41 -7.82 3.64
CA ASP A 302 2.43 -7.03 4.40
C ASP A 302 0.99 -7.55 4.25
N THR A 303 0.58 -7.98 3.04
CA THR A 303 -0.73 -8.57 2.81
C THR A 303 -0.94 -9.84 3.66
N GLY A 304 0.09 -10.69 3.76
CA GLY A 304 0.06 -11.87 4.63
C GLY A 304 -0.04 -11.50 6.10
N SER A 305 0.72 -10.49 6.52
CA SER A 305 0.63 -9.94 7.88
C SER A 305 -0.77 -9.40 8.20
N ASP A 306 -1.43 -8.76 7.24
CA ASP A 306 -2.81 -8.27 7.40
C ASP A 306 -3.80 -9.40 7.58
N CYS A 307 -3.65 -10.50 6.82
CA CYS A 307 -4.45 -11.72 7.01
C CYS A 307 -4.28 -12.31 8.41
N ILE A 308 -3.05 -12.38 8.94
CA ILE A 308 -2.78 -12.83 10.32
C ILE A 308 -3.53 -11.95 11.33
N GLY A 309 -3.42 -10.63 11.21
CA GLY A 309 -4.09 -9.68 12.11
C GLY A 309 -5.62 -9.80 12.08
N VAL A 310 -6.20 -10.02 10.90
CA VAL A 310 -7.65 -10.26 10.72
C VAL A 310 -8.04 -11.60 11.33
N ALA A 311 -7.36 -12.70 10.99
CA ALA A 311 -7.65 -14.02 11.49
C ALA A 311 -7.58 -14.06 13.04
N ARG A 312 -6.59 -13.39 13.62
CA ARG A 312 -6.44 -13.29 15.07
C ARG A 312 -7.63 -12.61 15.73
N ARG A 313 -8.13 -11.51 15.16
CA ARG A 313 -9.31 -10.79 15.64
C ARG A 313 -10.61 -11.56 15.44
N GLN A 314 -10.69 -12.40 14.42
CA GLN A 314 -11.81 -13.30 14.22
C GLN A 314 -11.81 -14.49 15.21
N GLY A 315 -10.73 -14.70 15.97
CA GLY A 315 -10.62 -15.78 16.96
C GLY A 315 -10.07 -17.08 16.39
N ALA A 316 -9.15 -17.00 15.44
CA ALA A 316 -8.36 -18.14 14.98
C ALA A 316 -7.59 -18.79 16.13
N GLY A 317 -7.42 -20.11 16.06
CA GLY A 317 -6.63 -20.89 17.01
C GLY A 317 -5.13 -20.60 16.82
N ARG A 318 -4.47 -21.38 15.99
CA ARG A 318 -3.08 -21.19 15.60
C ARG A 318 -3.02 -20.35 14.32
N ASN A 319 -2.02 -19.45 14.26
CA ASN A 319 -1.73 -18.68 13.06
C ASN A 319 -0.28 -18.90 12.64
N GLU A 320 -0.07 -19.34 11.44
CA GLU A 320 1.26 -19.57 10.86
C GLU A 320 1.40 -18.82 9.55
N GLN A 321 2.59 -18.24 9.33
CA GLN A 321 2.94 -17.56 8.09
C GLN A 321 4.18 -18.18 7.47
N VAL A 322 4.07 -18.64 6.23
CA VAL A 322 5.16 -19.29 5.50
C VAL A 322 5.70 -18.38 4.42
N ALA A 323 7.01 -18.16 4.45
CA ALA A 323 7.76 -17.44 3.42
C ALA A 323 8.68 -18.38 2.63
N ARG A 324 8.71 -18.20 1.32
CA ARG A 324 9.63 -18.92 0.44
C ARG A 324 11.08 -18.47 0.60
N SER A 325 11.29 -17.19 0.94
CA SER A 325 12.62 -16.61 1.16
C SER A 325 13.33 -17.25 2.36
N PRO A 326 14.66 -17.18 2.44
CA PRO A 326 15.37 -17.51 3.67
C PRO A 326 14.96 -16.54 4.79
N GLU A 327 15.17 -16.96 6.02
CA GLU A 327 14.99 -16.06 7.17
C GLU A 327 15.96 -14.89 7.07
N PRO A 328 15.46 -13.64 7.10
CA PRO A 328 16.34 -12.49 7.10
C PRO A 328 17.11 -12.39 8.43
N PRO A 329 18.35 -11.83 8.42
CA PRO A 329 19.09 -11.58 9.64
C PRO A 329 18.33 -10.61 10.56
N GLU A 330 18.60 -10.67 11.85
CA GLU A 330 17.97 -9.78 12.83
C GLU A 330 18.49 -8.33 12.74
N ILE A 331 19.75 -8.17 12.38
CA ILE A 331 20.44 -6.87 12.32
C ILE A 331 21.21 -6.71 11.00
N ASP A 332 21.39 -5.47 10.59
CA ASP A 332 22.32 -5.06 9.51
C ASP A 332 23.70 -4.84 10.09
N GLU A 333 24.52 -5.89 10.11
CA GLU A 333 25.88 -5.84 10.67
C GLU A 333 26.73 -4.76 9.97
N GLY A 334 27.25 -3.83 10.75
CA GLY A 334 28.07 -2.73 10.27
C GLY A 334 27.32 -1.74 9.38
N ARG A 335 25.99 -1.80 9.36
CA ARG A 335 25.12 -0.88 8.59
C ARG A 335 25.47 -0.81 7.10
N LYS A 336 25.86 -1.96 6.54
CA LYS A 336 26.37 -2.09 5.17
C LYS A 336 25.34 -1.80 4.08
N SER A 337 24.05 -1.91 4.39
CA SER A 337 22.96 -1.62 3.45
C SER A 337 22.78 -0.12 3.21
N TRP A 338 23.17 0.72 4.16
CA TRP A 338 22.96 2.18 4.06
C TRP A 338 23.50 2.75 2.73
N PRO A 339 22.79 3.66 2.08
CA PRO A 339 21.54 4.34 2.47
C PRO A 339 20.25 3.59 2.08
N LYS A 340 20.37 2.36 1.60
CA LYS A 340 19.21 1.53 1.22
C LYS A 340 18.60 0.85 2.43
N PRO A 341 17.32 0.46 2.36
CA PRO A 341 16.71 -0.36 3.40
C PRO A 341 17.47 -1.68 3.60
N ALA A 342 17.75 -2.01 4.85
CA ALA A 342 18.37 -3.28 5.20
C ALA A 342 17.38 -4.43 5.00
N ALA A 343 17.88 -5.54 4.47
CA ALA A 343 17.12 -6.80 4.37
C ALA A 343 17.16 -7.54 5.71
N VAL A 344 16.63 -6.92 6.77
CA VAL A 344 16.55 -7.49 8.12
C VAL A 344 15.15 -8.02 8.42
N ARG A 345 15.05 -8.88 9.43
CA ARG A 345 13.79 -9.42 9.90
C ARG A 345 12.94 -8.31 10.54
N HIS A 346 11.90 -7.90 9.80
CA HIS A 346 10.90 -6.98 10.32
C HIS A 346 9.70 -7.76 10.88
N THR A 347 9.27 -7.42 12.10
CA THR A 347 8.07 -7.98 12.71
C THR A 347 6.98 -6.91 12.75
N SER A 348 5.86 -7.18 12.10
CA SER A 348 4.70 -6.28 12.10
C SER A 348 3.90 -6.44 13.39
N THR A 349 3.08 -5.45 13.71
CA THR A 349 2.18 -5.51 14.87
C THR A 349 1.22 -6.70 14.80
N SER A 350 0.78 -7.12 13.61
CA SER A 350 -0.08 -8.30 13.44
C SER A 350 0.66 -9.60 13.75
N GLN A 351 1.94 -9.69 13.40
CA GLN A 351 2.77 -10.86 13.71
C GLN A 351 3.07 -10.95 15.21
N GLU A 352 3.26 -9.82 15.90
CA GLU A 352 3.41 -9.76 17.36
C GLU A 352 2.17 -10.27 18.12
N GLU A 353 1.01 -10.25 17.49
CA GLU A 353 -0.27 -10.70 18.07
C GLU A 353 -0.40 -12.24 18.18
N GLY A 354 0.64 -12.97 17.84
CA GLY A 354 0.71 -14.42 17.95
C GLY A 354 0.69 -15.11 16.58
N CYS A 355 1.81 -15.04 15.89
CA CYS A 355 2.05 -15.69 14.62
C CYS A 355 3.39 -16.44 14.65
N GLU A 356 3.37 -17.73 14.34
CA GLU A 356 4.57 -18.47 14.02
C GLU A 356 5.01 -18.19 12.58
N ARG A 357 6.28 -17.90 12.38
CA ARG A 357 6.82 -17.56 11.05
C ARG A 357 7.82 -18.62 10.62
N LEU A 358 7.60 -19.19 9.45
CA LEU A 358 8.41 -20.25 8.86
C LEU A 358 9.02 -19.76 7.54
N TRP A 359 10.27 -20.13 7.31
CA TRP A 359 11.06 -19.61 6.20
C TRP A 359 11.65 -20.75 5.36
N GLY A 360 12.02 -20.43 4.11
CA GLY A 360 12.67 -21.38 3.22
C GLY A 360 11.79 -22.58 2.86
N LEU A 361 10.49 -22.38 2.76
CA LEU A 361 9.52 -23.44 2.42
C LEU A 361 8.76 -23.09 1.13
N VAL A 362 8.57 -24.08 0.25
CA VAL A 362 7.73 -23.96 -0.95
C VAL A 362 6.63 -25.00 -0.91
N ALA A 363 5.37 -24.54 -1.08
CA ALA A 363 4.22 -25.43 -1.11
C ALA A 363 4.29 -26.37 -2.32
N LYS A 364 3.93 -27.63 -2.11
CA LYS A 364 3.91 -28.71 -3.13
C LYS A 364 2.51 -29.26 -3.35
N GLU A 365 1.69 -29.30 -2.30
CA GLU A 365 0.37 -29.92 -2.32
C GLU A 365 -0.50 -29.36 -1.19
N PHE A 366 -1.76 -29.15 -1.47
CA PHE A 366 -2.79 -28.89 -0.47
C PHE A 366 -3.42 -30.23 -0.07
N LEU A 367 -3.27 -30.58 1.19
CA LEU A 367 -3.79 -31.82 1.74
C LEU A 367 -5.30 -31.68 2.04
N THR A 368 -6.09 -32.65 1.61
CA THR A 368 -7.54 -32.63 1.79
C THR A 368 -8.01 -33.73 2.73
N ASP A 369 -9.15 -33.50 3.37
CA ASP A 369 -9.89 -34.54 4.06
C ASP A 369 -10.84 -35.28 3.09
N GLU A 370 -11.58 -36.29 3.63
CA GLU A 370 -12.53 -37.11 2.86
C GLU A 370 -13.71 -36.29 2.30
N LYS A 371 -13.94 -35.07 2.83
CA LYS A 371 -15.02 -34.16 2.42
C LYS A 371 -14.57 -33.13 1.40
N GLY A 372 -13.27 -33.14 1.01
CA GLY A 372 -12.71 -32.20 0.07
C GLY A 372 -12.34 -30.84 0.70
N ALA A 373 -12.30 -30.73 2.03
CA ALA A 373 -11.83 -29.54 2.71
C ALA A 373 -10.33 -29.62 2.97
N VAL A 374 -9.64 -28.45 2.98
CA VAL A 374 -8.21 -28.38 3.29
C VAL A 374 -7.98 -28.76 4.75
N ARG A 375 -7.02 -29.67 4.98
CA ARG A 375 -6.56 -30.06 6.32
C ARG A 375 -5.10 -29.67 6.58
N GLY A 376 -4.39 -29.14 5.57
CA GLY A 376 -3.02 -28.72 5.69
C GLY A 376 -2.34 -28.52 4.33
N VAL A 377 -1.07 -28.18 4.38
CA VAL A 377 -0.22 -28.00 3.19
C VAL A 377 1.09 -28.74 3.38
N ARG A 378 1.54 -29.44 2.32
CA ARG A 378 2.86 -30.11 2.26
C ARG A 378 3.86 -29.19 1.59
N PHE A 379 5.03 -29.06 2.21
CA PHE A 379 6.13 -28.20 1.76
C PHE A 379 7.40 -28.98 1.50
N ALA A 380 8.17 -28.55 0.49
CA ALA A 380 9.58 -28.87 0.37
C ALA A 380 10.42 -27.76 1.03
N ARG A 381 11.58 -28.14 1.59
CA ARG A 381 12.56 -27.18 2.14
C ARG A 381 13.42 -26.65 1.01
N LEU A 382 13.77 -25.37 1.10
CA LEU A 382 14.63 -24.68 0.14
C LEU A 382 15.99 -24.36 0.76
N LYS A 383 17.05 -24.68 0.04
CA LYS A 383 18.40 -24.17 0.28
C LYS A 383 18.67 -23.00 -0.67
N TRP A 384 19.10 -21.89 -0.11
CA TRP A 384 19.43 -20.68 -0.86
C TRP A 384 20.93 -20.53 -0.96
N THR A 385 21.47 -20.41 -2.17
CA THR A 385 22.89 -20.24 -2.46
C THR A 385 23.09 -19.07 -3.41
N PRO A 386 24.18 -18.29 -3.29
CA PRO A 386 24.51 -17.27 -4.28
C PRO A 386 24.85 -17.95 -5.62
N ASP A 387 24.25 -17.51 -6.70
CA ASP A 387 24.63 -17.88 -8.05
C ASP A 387 25.99 -17.26 -8.39
N ALA A 388 26.96 -18.11 -8.81
CA ALA A 388 28.34 -17.70 -9.04
C ALA A 388 28.49 -16.66 -10.18
N ALA A 389 27.59 -16.69 -11.18
CA ALA A 389 27.66 -15.81 -12.35
C ALA A 389 26.99 -14.47 -12.13
N THR A 390 25.89 -14.45 -11.39
CA THR A 390 25.05 -13.26 -11.23
C THR A 390 25.09 -12.65 -9.83
N GLY A 391 25.60 -13.36 -8.84
CA GLY A 391 25.58 -12.99 -7.42
C GLY A 391 24.17 -13.01 -6.80
N ARG A 392 23.13 -13.37 -7.57
CA ARG A 392 21.75 -13.45 -7.07
C ARG A 392 21.52 -14.74 -6.30
N MET A 393 20.72 -14.68 -5.25
CA MET A 393 20.34 -15.87 -4.50
C MET A 393 19.45 -16.79 -5.35
N LYS A 394 19.84 -18.06 -5.48
CA LYS A 394 19.11 -19.15 -6.15
C LYS A 394 18.57 -20.11 -5.10
N ALA A 395 17.31 -20.49 -5.23
CA ALA A 395 16.67 -21.48 -4.36
C ALA A 395 16.66 -22.85 -5.05
N GLU A 396 17.06 -23.88 -4.33
CA GLU A 396 16.98 -25.27 -4.75
C GLU A 396 16.27 -26.09 -3.67
N GLU A 397 15.43 -27.03 -4.09
CA GLU A 397 14.77 -27.96 -3.16
C GLU A 397 15.80 -28.91 -2.56
N THR A 398 15.70 -29.13 -1.26
CA THR A 398 16.56 -30.10 -0.57
C THR A 398 15.98 -31.51 -0.68
N THR A 399 16.80 -32.52 -0.38
CA THR A 399 16.37 -33.92 -0.30
C THR A 399 15.81 -34.30 1.08
N GLU A 400 15.66 -33.34 1.97
CA GLU A 400 15.07 -33.55 3.30
C GLU A 400 13.59 -33.92 3.21
N ALA A 401 13.09 -34.61 4.24
CA ALA A 401 11.68 -34.97 4.31
C ALA A 401 10.77 -33.74 4.21
N PRO A 402 9.65 -33.84 3.47
CA PRO A 402 8.67 -32.76 3.37
C PRO A 402 8.12 -32.39 4.75
N VAL A 403 7.76 -31.11 4.89
CA VAL A 403 7.10 -30.59 6.09
C VAL A 403 5.59 -30.48 5.82
N GLU A 404 4.77 -31.06 6.69
CA GLU A 404 3.32 -30.87 6.66
C GLU A 404 2.88 -29.92 7.76
N ILE A 405 2.10 -28.90 7.39
CA ILE A 405 1.53 -27.93 8.31
C ILE A 405 0.01 -28.08 8.24
N ALA A 406 -0.61 -28.42 9.36
CA ALA A 406 -2.05 -28.59 9.46
C ALA A 406 -2.75 -27.24 9.51
N ALA A 407 -3.81 -27.07 8.74
CA ALA A 407 -4.65 -25.87 8.74
C ALA A 407 -6.04 -26.16 8.15
N GLN A 408 -7.06 -25.51 8.68
CA GLN A 408 -8.43 -25.55 8.13
C GLN A 408 -8.75 -24.34 7.26
N LYS A 409 -7.91 -23.30 7.31
CA LYS A 409 -7.98 -22.14 6.41
C LYS A 409 -6.59 -21.80 5.88
N VAL A 410 -6.49 -21.66 4.57
CA VAL A 410 -5.23 -21.30 3.90
C VAL A 410 -5.46 -20.03 3.08
N PHE A 411 -4.61 -19.02 3.28
CA PHE A 411 -4.67 -17.75 2.54
C PHE A 411 -3.46 -17.58 1.65
N LEU A 412 -3.70 -17.39 0.34
CA LEU A 412 -2.66 -17.11 -0.63
C LEU A 412 -2.36 -15.61 -0.65
N ALA A 413 -1.25 -15.23 -0.03
CA ALA A 413 -0.73 -13.86 0.01
C ALA A 413 0.59 -13.74 -0.78
N ILE A 414 0.65 -14.38 -1.96
CA ILE A 414 1.84 -14.52 -2.81
C ILE A 414 2.00 -13.41 -3.86
N GLY A 415 1.28 -12.32 -3.68
CA GLY A 415 1.33 -11.12 -4.51
C GLY A 415 0.33 -11.13 -5.66
N PHE A 416 0.49 -10.13 -6.52
CA PHE A 416 -0.41 -9.87 -7.64
C PHE A 416 0.34 -10.04 -8.96
N SER A 417 -0.38 -10.36 -10.03
CA SER A 417 0.22 -10.64 -11.33
C SER A 417 0.05 -9.50 -12.34
N ARG A 418 -1.15 -9.00 -12.51
CA ARG A 418 -1.49 -8.04 -13.58
C ARG A 418 -2.65 -7.11 -13.15
N PRO A 419 -2.85 -5.98 -13.84
CA PRO A 419 -4.06 -5.18 -13.75
C PRO A 419 -5.31 -6.00 -14.06
N THR A 420 -6.48 -5.45 -13.71
CA THR A 420 -7.79 -6.04 -14.04
C THR A 420 -7.82 -6.41 -15.52
N SER A 421 -8.08 -7.68 -15.84
CA SER A 421 -8.10 -8.15 -17.22
C SER A 421 -9.17 -7.43 -18.04
N GLY A 422 -8.86 -7.16 -19.30
CA GLY A 422 -9.76 -6.51 -20.24
C GLY A 422 -9.81 -4.98 -20.17
N LEU A 423 -9.35 -4.30 -19.10
CA LEU A 423 -9.38 -2.83 -19.09
C LEU A 423 -8.41 -2.22 -20.11
N ALA A 424 -7.20 -2.76 -20.22
CA ALA A 424 -6.25 -2.32 -21.24
C ALA A 424 -6.79 -2.58 -22.66
N ASP A 425 -7.40 -3.74 -22.87
CA ASP A 425 -8.00 -4.14 -24.15
C ASP A 425 -9.18 -3.25 -24.53
N ALA A 426 -10.04 -2.87 -23.56
CA ALA A 426 -11.16 -1.95 -23.77
C ALA A 426 -10.72 -0.58 -24.29
N PHE A 427 -9.50 -0.16 -23.94
CA PHE A 427 -8.89 1.07 -24.46
C PHE A 427 -7.94 0.84 -25.64
N GLY A 428 -7.77 -0.41 -26.12
CA GLY A 428 -6.88 -0.76 -27.23
C GLY A 428 -5.40 -0.57 -26.90
N LEU A 429 -5.00 -0.79 -25.62
CA LEU A 429 -3.64 -0.55 -25.15
C LEU A 429 -2.80 -1.83 -25.16
N ARG A 430 -1.52 -1.67 -25.45
CA ARG A 430 -0.56 -2.77 -25.35
C ARG A 430 -0.11 -2.99 -23.92
N THR A 431 0.10 -4.24 -23.55
CA THR A 431 0.70 -4.64 -22.29
C THR A 431 2.05 -5.33 -22.51
N ASP A 432 2.93 -5.28 -21.50
CA ASP A 432 4.17 -6.05 -21.49
C ASP A 432 3.89 -7.53 -21.11
N GLU A 433 4.95 -8.35 -21.08
CA GLU A 433 4.88 -9.78 -20.74
C GLU A 433 4.32 -10.02 -19.31
N ARG A 434 4.35 -9.02 -18.44
CA ARG A 434 3.80 -9.07 -17.07
C ARG A 434 2.35 -8.57 -17.01
N GLY A 435 1.80 -8.11 -18.14
CA GLY A 435 0.45 -7.56 -18.24
C GLY A 435 0.34 -6.09 -17.82
N TYR A 436 1.44 -5.36 -17.60
CA TYR A 436 1.40 -3.92 -17.31
C TYR A 436 1.28 -3.12 -18.60
N VAL A 437 0.54 -2.00 -18.53
CA VAL A 437 0.34 -1.16 -19.71
C VAL A 437 1.65 -0.49 -20.14
N VAL A 438 1.99 -0.66 -21.42
CA VAL A 438 3.17 -0.04 -22.02
C VAL A 438 2.91 1.43 -22.30
N THR A 439 3.79 2.30 -21.79
CA THR A 439 3.78 3.74 -22.03
C THR A 439 5.02 4.18 -22.80
N LYS A 440 5.03 5.41 -23.31
CA LYS A 440 6.23 5.97 -23.96
C LYS A 440 7.43 6.00 -23.00
N PRO A 441 8.66 5.80 -23.49
CA PRO A 441 9.80 5.48 -22.60
C PRO A 441 10.29 6.63 -21.70
N ASN A 442 10.10 7.92 -22.06
CA ASN A 442 10.77 9.03 -21.39
C ASN A 442 9.95 10.30 -21.22
N GLY A 443 10.30 11.11 -20.20
CA GLY A 443 9.80 12.45 -19.96
C GLY A 443 8.31 12.50 -19.60
N ILE A 444 7.63 13.56 -19.99
CA ILE A 444 6.18 13.74 -19.82
C ILE A 444 5.41 12.62 -20.52
N GLY A 445 5.92 12.10 -21.65
CA GLY A 445 5.37 10.97 -22.38
C GLY A 445 5.37 9.64 -21.59
N ALA A 446 6.14 9.51 -20.52
CA ALA A 446 6.25 8.26 -19.74
C ALA A 446 4.93 7.79 -19.10
N PHE A 447 3.87 8.57 -19.13
CA PHE A 447 2.53 8.23 -18.67
C PHE A 447 1.52 8.03 -19.80
N CYS A 448 1.86 8.43 -21.02
CA CYS A 448 0.99 8.36 -22.20
C CYS A 448 1.08 6.96 -22.83
N ALA A 449 -0.03 6.22 -22.83
CA ALA A 449 -0.15 4.91 -23.48
C ALA A 449 -0.68 5.01 -24.92
N ALA A 450 -1.61 5.94 -25.17
CA ALA A 450 -2.13 6.32 -26.46
C ALA A 450 -2.49 7.82 -26.44
N GLU A 451 -2.85 8.42 -27.58
CA GLU A 451 -3.27 9.81 -27.62
C GLU A 451 -4.49 10.03 -26.71
N GLY A 452 -4.37 11.01 -25.80
CA GLY A 452 -5.38 11.31 -24.79
C GLY A 452 -5.55 10.25 -23.69
N ILE A 453 -4.79 9.13 -23.69
CA ILE A 453 -4.89 8.07 -22.70
C ILE A 453 -3.60 7.97 -21.89
N PHE A 454 -3.73 8.15 -20.59
CA PHE A 454 -2.62 8.11 -19.63
C PHE A 454 -2.81 6.98 -18.63
N VAL A 455 -1.70 6.51 -18.04
CA VAL A 455 -1.73 5.41 -17.08
C VAL A 455 -0.80 5.72 -15.91
N CYS A 456 -1.24 5.49 -14.67
CA CYS A 456 -0.41 5.68 -13.48
C CYS A 456 -0.64 4.60 -12.42
N GLY A 457 0.24 4.61 -11.42
CA GLY A 457 0.22 3.66 -10.33
C GLY A 457 0.65 2.26 -10.75
N ASP A 458 0.15 1.27 -10.02
CA ASP A 458 0.56 -0.13 -10.18
C ASP A 458 0.19 -0.70 -11.56
N MET A 459 -0.84 -0.16 -12.21
CA MET A 459 -1.24 -0.58 -13.56
C MET A 459 -0.13 -0.37 -14.60
N ARG A 460 0.77 0.57 -14.36
CA ARG A 460 1.94 0.86 -15.21
C ARG A 460 3.24 0.26 -14.67
N ARG A 461 3.43 0.29 -13.36
CA ARG A 461 4.71 -0.01 -12.70
C ARG A 461 4.77 -1.38 -12.03
N GLY A 462 3.61 -2.02 -11.85
CA GLY A 462 3.45 -3.16 -10.95
C GLY A 462 3.23 -2.75 -9.49
N PRO A 463 2.93 -3.72 -8.61
CA PRO A 463 2.64 -3.47 -7.20
C PRO A 463 3.78 -2.72 -6.51
N ALA A 464 3.41 -1.61 -5.85
CA ALA A 464 4.36 -0.72 -5.21
C ALA A 464 3.79 -0.15 -3.88
N LEU A 465 4.59 0.67 -3.19
CA LEU A 465 4.18 1.35 -1.97
C LEU A 465 3.11 2.42 -2.26
N VAL A 466 2.24 2.68 -1.28
CA VAL A 466 1.27 3.79 -1.33
C VAL A 466 1.97 5.11 -1.68
N ALA A 467 3.12 5.39 -1.08
CA ALA A 467 3.92 6.58 -1.39
C ALA A 467 4.35 6.66 -2.87
N SER A 468 4.73 5.52 -3.46
CA SER A 468 5.08 5.44 -4.89
C SER A 468 3.87 5.66 -5.80
N ALA A 469 2.71 5.13 -5.42
CA ALA A 469 1.47 5.32 -6.16
C ALA A 469 1.01 6.79 -6.13
N LEU A 470 1.11 7.46 -4.98
CA LEU A 470 0.82 8.90 -4.84
C LEU A 470 1.73 9.75 -5.73
N TYR A 471 3.02 9.47 -5.71
CA TYR A 471 3.99 10.17 -6.57
C TYR A 471 3.69 9.98 -8.05
N ASP A 472 3.41 8.73 -8.44
CA ASP A 472 3.12 8.38 -9.83
C ASP A 472 1.84 9.08 -10.33
N GLY A 473 0.79 9.14 -9.49
CA GLY A 473 -0.45 9.87 -9.78
C GLY A 473 -0.23 11.37 -9.97
N LYS A 474 0.55 12.00 -9.08
CA LYS A 474 0.90 13.43 -9.20
C LYS A 474 1.67 13.71 -10.48
N ARG A 475 2.69 12.89 -10.81
CA ARG A 475 3.49 13.04 -12.04
C ARG A 475 2.66 12.80 -13.31
N CYS A 476 1.71 11.87 -13.25
CA CYS A 476 0.77 11.65 -14.34
C CYS A 476 -0.11 12.88 -14.59
N ALA A 477 -0.60 13.51 -13.54
CA ALA A 477 -1.39 14.74 -13.66
C ALA A 477 -0.61 15.87 -14.34
N GLU A 478 0.68 16.02 -14.03
CA GLU A 478 1.56 16.98 -14.71
C GLU A 478 1.68 16.68 -16.21
N ALA A 479 1.78 15.38 -16.57
CA ALA A 479 1.84 14.94 -17.96
C ALA A 479 0.51 15.19 -18.72
N VAL A 480 -0.61 14.93 -18.07
CA VAL A 480 -1.95 15.23 -18.61
C VAL A 480 -2.12 16.73 -18.83
N ASN A 481 -1.77 17.54 -17.84
CA ASN A 481 -1.84 19.00 -17.97
C ASN A 481 -0.98 19.53 -19.12
N ALA A 482 0.24 19.03 -19.24
CA ALA A 482 1.10 19.43 -20.36
C ALA A 482 0.48 19.07 -21.73
N PHE A 483 -0.17 17.93 -21.85
CA PHE A 483 -0.87 17.51 -23.09
C PHE A 483 -2.10 18.38 -23.38
N LEU A 484 -2.88 18.74 -22.37
CA LEU A 484 -4.14 19.48 -22.55
C LEU A 484 -3.92 20.98 -22.80
N MET A 485 -2.75 21.50 -22.43
CA MET A 485 -2.44 22.92 -22.54
C MET A 485 -1.55 23.25 -23.76
N THR A 486 -1.18 22.25 -24.59
CA THR A 486 -0.57 22.41 -25.91
C THR A 486 -1.65 22.55 -26.98
#